data_0b61c105dee380dc71aaea1f6d087d82
#
_entry.id   0b61c105dee380dc71aaea1f6d087d82
#
_cell.length_a   1.000
_cell.length_b   1.000
_cell.length_c   1.000
_cell.angle_alpha   90.00
_cell.angle_beta   90.00
_cell.angle_gamma   90.00
#
_symmetry.space_group_name_H-M   'P 1'
#
loop_
_entity.id
_entity.type
_entity.pdbx_description
1 polymer ?
#
loop_
_entity_poly.entity_id
_entity_poly.type
_entity_poly.pdbx_seq_one_letter_code
_entity_poly.pdbx_strand_id
1 'polypeptide(L)'
;SLSHRFAQNGLAPEFAFKIWSPFLEQLDSHVVEMWKAGQWKDFCGMLPEYASKGHGEGFMHDTAMMLGALGWSEYDGKADIVTPYFGASGTGQINAVFPVTPVTGRDIPKAVASGADGYTPVSRRI
;
A
#
# COMPACT_ATOMS: atom_id res chain seq x y z
N SER A 1 4.88 4.61 -5.00
CA SER A 1 4.51 4.23 -6.38
C SER A 1 3.48 3.12 -6.38
N LEU A 2 2.70 3.03 -7.45
CA LEU A 2 1.84 1.89 -7.76
C LEU A 2 2.56 1.00 -8.78
N SER A 3 2.24 1.09 -10.09
CA SER A 3 3.05 0.43 -11.11
C SER A 3 4.44 1.03 -11.16
N HIS A 4 5.46 0.17 -11.28
CA HIS A 4 6.85 0.60 -11.21
C HIS A 4 7.70 -0.03 -12.33
N ARG A 5 7.32 0.21 -13.57
CA ARG A 5 8.18 -0.07 -14.70
C ARG A 5 9.05 1.15 -14.98
N PHE A 6 10.11 1.27 -14.20
CA PHE A 6 10.98 2.44 -14.18
C PHE A 6 11.71 2.63 -15.53
N ALA A 7 11.71 3.88 -16.00
CA ALA A 7 12.47 4.33 -17.16
C ALA A 7 13.54 5.33 -16.71
N GLN A 8 14.78 5.05 -17.03
CA GLN A 8 15.88 5.98 -16.73
C GLN A 8 15.77 7.22 -17.63
N ASN A 9 15.53 8.37 -17.05
CA ASN A 9 15.25 9.62 -17.78
C ASN A 9 16.36 10.02 -18.77
N GLY A 10 17.62 9.70 -18.47
CA GLY A 10 18.74 9.97 -19.38
C GLY A 10 18.73 9.10 -20.64
N LEU A 11 18.08 7.94 -20.60
CA LEU A 11 17.99 6.99 -21.73
C LEU A 11 16.62 7.00 -22.39
N ALA A 12 15.58 7.37 -21.66
CA ALA A 12 14.19 7.37 -22.11
C ALA A 12 13.47 8.63 -21.61
N PRO A 13 13.88 9.85 -22.06
CA PRO A 13 13.36 11.11 -21.55
C PRO A 13 11.87 11.31 -21.83
N GLU A 14 11.31 10.60 -22.81
CA GLU A 14 9.89 10.63 -23.13
C GLU A 14 8.99 10.12 -21.99
N PHE A 15 9.56 9.35 -21.06
CA PHE A 15 8.85 8.83 -19.88
C PHE A 15 8.97 9.71 -18.63
N ALA A 16 9.70 10.83 -18.69
CA ALA A 16 9.95 11.67 -17.51
C ALA A 16 8.69 12.03 -16.73
N PHE A 17 7.56 12.26 -17.43
CA PHE A 17 6.27 12.63 -16.85
C PHE A 17 5.14 11.70 -17.31
N LYS A 18 5.46 10.47 -17.65
CA LYS A 18 4.49 9.49 -18.15
C LYS A 18 4.58 8.18 -17.39
N ILE A 19 3.51 7.41 -17.47
CA ILE A 19 3.46 6.01 -17.07
C ILE A 19 3.90 5.17 -18.26
N TRP A 20 4.48 4.01 -18.00
CA TRP A 20 5.07 3.16 -19.04
C TRP A 20 4.07 2.78 -20.15
N SER A 21 2.84 2.49 -19.78
CA SER A 21 1.82 2.10 -20.76
C SER A 21 0.41 2.47 -20.30
N PRO A 22 -0.53 2.66 -21.25
CA PRO A 22 -1.94 2.87 -20.92
C PRO A 22 -2.54 1.73 -20.09
N PHE A 23 -2.08 0.50 -20.30
CA PHE A 23 -2.52 -0.64 -19.49
C PHE A 23 -2.18 -0.48 -18.01
N LEU A 24 -0.94 -0.09 -17.69
CA LEU A 24 -0.53 0.14 -16.30
C LEU A 24 -1.27 1.33 -15.68
N GLU A 25 -1.50 2.37 -16.44
CA GLU A 25 -2.29 3.53 -15.99
C GLU A 25 -3.73 3.14 -15.64
N GLN A 26 -4.38 2.34 -16.47
CA GLN A 26 -5.73 1.83 -16.20
C GLN A 26 -5.76 0.92 -14.97
N LEU A 27 -4.76 0.06 -14.84
CA LEU A 27 -4.65 -0.87 -13.72
C LEU A 27 -4.44 -0.11 -12.39
N ASP A 28 -3.55 0.89 -12.38
CA ASP A 28 -3.33 1.76 -11.23
C ASP A 28 -4.61 2.53 -10.86
N SER A 29 -5.30 3.07 -11.86
CA SER A 29 -6.56 3.79 -11.66
C SER A 29 -7.61 2.89 -11.01
N HIS A 30 -7.69 1.63 -11.43
CA HIS A 30 -8.59 0.66 -10.82
C HIS A 30 -8.25 0.39 -9.35
N VAL A 31 -6.97 0.25 -9.03
CA VAL A 31 -6.50 0.11 -7.64
C VAL A 31 -6.90 1.33 -6.80
N VAL A 32 -6.68 2.53 -7.33
CA VAL A 32 -7.03 3.77 -6.62
C VAL A 32 -8.54 3.86 -6.34
N GLU A 33 -9.38 3.48 -7.30
CA GLU A 33 -10.83 3.47 -7.10
C GLU A 33 -11.26 2.42 -6.05
N MET A 34 -10.63 1.25 -6.03
CA MET A 34 -10.88 0.27 -4.95
C MET A 34 -10.49 0.82 -3.58
N TRP A 35 -9.37 1.50 -3.46
CA TRP A 35 -8.93 2.12 -2.22
C TRP A 35 -9.89 3.20 -1.72
N LYS A 36 -10.34 4.07 -2.62
CA LYS A 36 -11.34 5.11 -2.34
C LYS A 36 -12.69 4.53 -1.91
N ALA A 37 -13.06 3.39 -2.48
CA ALA A 37 -14.31 2.71 -2.17
C ALA A 37 -14.22 1.81 -0.93
N GLY A 38 -13.02 1.52 -0.43
CA GLY A 38 -12.80 0.57 0.67
C GLY A 38 -13.02 -0.89 0.27
N GLN A 39 -12.76 -1.25 -0.99
CA GLN A 39 -12.91 -2.60 -1.54
C GLN A 39 -11.68 -3.46 -1.23
N TRP A 40 -11.41 -3.67 0.04
CA TRP A 40 -10.16 -4.30 0.49
C TRP A 40 -10.09 -5.80 0.20
N LYS A 41 -11.22 -6.51 0.26
CA LYS A 41 -11.26 -7.94 -0.13
C LYS A 41 -10.86 -8.14 -1.58
N ASP A 42 -11.39 -7.32 -2.46
CA ASP A 42 -11.10 -7.37 -3.90
C ASP A 42 -9.64 -6.97 -4.15
N PHE A 43 -9.17 -5.91 -3.53
CA PHE A 43 -7.79 -5.46 -3.66
C PHE A 43 -6.79 -6.51 -3.14
N CYS A 44 -7.00 -7.05 -1.94
CA CYS A 44 -6.14 -8.09 -1.39
C CYS A 44 -6.14 -9.36 -2.27
N GLY A 45 -7.29 -9.69 -2.85
CA GLY A 45 -7.42 -10.83 -3.77
C GLY A 45 -6.62 -10.66 -5.06
N MET A 46 -6.57 -9.44 -5.61
CA MET A 46 -5.81 -9.16 -6.83
C MET A 46 -4.34 -8.81 -6.59
N LEU A 47 -3.93 -8.58 -5.35
CA LEU A 47 -2.61 -8.06 -5.02
C LEU A 47 -1.44 -8.90 -5.59
N PRO A 48 -1.44 -10.25 -5.55
CA PRO A 48 -0.37 -11.04 -6.13
C PRO A 48 -0.26 -10.86 -7.66
N GLU A 49 -1.39 -10.79 -8.35
CA GLU A 49 -1.43 -10.58 -9.80
C GLU A 49 -1.00 -9.16 -10.16
N TYR A 50 -1.45 -8.16 -9.42
CA TYR A 50 -1.02 -6.78 -9.58
C TYR A 50 0.51 -6.65 -9.34
N ALA A 51 1.04 -7.27 -8.30
CA ALA A 51 2.47 -7.24 -8.00
C ALA A 51 3.31 -7.76 -9.18
N SER A 52 2.86 -8.82 -9.83
CA SER A 52 3.60 -9.45 -10.94
C SER A 52 3.31 -8.80 -12.30
N LYS A 53 2.05 -8.69 -12.71
CA LYS A 53 1.65 -8.19 -14.04
C LYS A 53 1.58 -6.67 -14.11
N GLY A 54 1.22 -6.02 -13.02
CA GLY A 54 1.20 -4.57 -12.88
C GLY A 54 2.56 -3.95 -12.59
N HIS A 55 3.60 -4.76 -12.44
CA HIS A 55 4.92 -4.30 -12.00
C HIS A 55 4.83 -3.43 -10.74
N GLY A 56 4.03 -3.85 -9.77
CA GLY A 56 3.85 -3.09 -8.53
C GLY A 56 5.19 -2.80 -7.84
N GLU A 57 5.30 -1.62 -7.27
CA GLU A 57 6.50 -1.15 -6.55
C GLU A 57 6.95 -2.18 -5.51
N GLY A 58 8.22 -2.63 -5.61
CA GLY A 58 8.79 -3.59 -4.69
C GLY A 58 7.97 -4.88 -4.54
N PHE A 59 7.31 -5.34 -5.61
CA PHE A 59 6.31 -6.42 -5.58
C PHE A 59 5.18 -6.16 -4.57
N MET A 60 4.87 -4.90 -4.32
CA MET A 60 3.83 -4.45 -3.37
C MET A 60 4.04 -4.90 -1.91
N HIS A 61 5.27 -5.22 -1.52
CA HIS A 61 5.57 -5.66 -0.16
C HIS A 61 5.25 -4.58 0.88
N ASP A 62 5.60 -3.32 0.62
CA ASP A 62 5.31 -2.22 1.54
C ASP A 62 3.80 -2.01 1.71
N THR A 63 3.05 -2.08 0.60
CA THR A 63 1.58 -2.02 0.64
C THR A 63 1.00 -3.20 1.41
N ALA A 64 1.53 -4.41 1.20
CA ALA A 64 1.09 -5.59 1.93
C ALA A 64 1.36 -5.49 3.44
N MET A 65 2.54 -4.98 3.84
CA MET A 65 2.87 -4.75 5.25
C MET A 65 1.94 -3.71 5.88
N MET A 66 1.70 -2.60 5.19
CA MET A 66 0.76 -1.57 5.65
C MET A 66 -0.65 -2.15 5.84
N LEU A 67 -1.17 -2.86 4.85
CA LEU A 67 -2.50 -3.48 4.95
C LEU A 67 -2.56 -4.52 6.06
N GLY A 68 -1.50 -5.31 6.25
CA GLY A 68 -1.41 -6.26 7.38
C GLY A 68 -1.55 -5.56 8.72
N ALA A 69 -0.90 -4.41 8.89
CA ALA A 69 -1.02 -3.59 10.11
C ALA A 69 -2.42 -2.97 10.27
N LEU A 70 -3.13 -2.70 9.18
CA LEU A 70 -4.48 -2.14 9.18
C LEU A 70 -5.61 -3.18 9.34
N GLY A 71 -5.30 -4.47 9.28
CA GLY A 71 -6.28 -5.55 9.37
C GLY A 71 -6.52 -6.31 8.06
N TRP A 72 -5.66 -6.11 7.05
CA TRP A 72 -5.72 -6.79 5.75
C TRP A 72 -7.07 -6.54 5.05
N SER A 73 -7.76 -7.61 4.65
CA SER A 73 -9.08 -7.52 4.00
C SER A 73 -10.22 -7.04 4.92
N GLU A 74 -9.98 -7.00 6.23
CA GLU A 74 -10.95 -6.54 7.24
C GLU A 74 -10.77 -5.07 7.61
N TYR A 75 -9.80 -4.38 6.99
CA TYR A 75 -9.68 -2.92 7.14
C TYR A 75 -10.98 -2.24 6.71
N ASP A 76 -11.51 -1.36 7.55
CA ASP A 76 -12.82 -0.72 7.37
C ASP A 76 -12.73 0.74 6.90
N GLY A 77 -11.53 1.27 6.78
CA GLY A 77 -11.31 2.62 6.28
C GLY A 77 -11.42 2.72 4.76
N LYS A 78 -11.38 3.95 4.28
CA LYS A 78 -11.26 4.30 2.86
C LYS A 78 -10.06 5.19 2.68
N ALA A 79 -9.32 5.01 1.58
CA ALA A 79 -8.19 5.87 1.30
C ALA A 79 -8.65 7.30 1.01
N ASP A 80 -7.96 8.25 1.61
CA ASP A 80 -8.03 9.67 1.26
C ASP A 80 -6.89 9.99 0.29
N ILE A 81 -7.25 10.37 -0.91
CA ILE A 81 -6.29 10.66 -1.97
C ILE A 81 -5.85 12.12 -1.86
N VAL A 82 -4.61 12.30 -1.44
CA VAL A 82 -4.04 13.63 -1.15
C VAL A 82 -3.56 14.35 -2.40
N THR A 83 -3.01 13.61 -3.37
CA THR A 83 -2.59 14.17 -4.65
C THR A 83 -3.26 13.45 -5.81
N PRO A 84 -3.48 14.14 -6.96
CA PRO A 84 -3.86 13.45 -8.18
C PRO A 84 -2.85 12.36 -8.54
N TYR A 85 -3.32 11.31 -9.19
CA TYR A 85 -2.46 10.30 -9.79
C TYR A 85 -1.67 10.91 -10.94
N PHE A 86 -0.37 10.60 -11.03
CA PHE A 86 0.49 11.14 -12.08
C PHE A 86 1.58 10.15 -12.48
N GLY A 87 2.16 10.35 -13.65
CA GLY A 87 3.27 9.57 -14.15
C GLY A 87 4.62 10.23 -13.85
N ALA A 88 5.61 9.42 -13.48
CA ALA A 88 6.98 9.87 -13.31
C ALA A 88 7.94 8.75 -13.67
N SER A 89 8.81 8.99 -14.65
CA SER A 89 9.84 8.01 -15.07
C SER A 89 9.29 6.62 -15.37
N GLY A 90 8.14 6.56 -16.02
CA GLY A 90 7.45 5.31 -16.37
C GLY A 90 6.60 4.72 -15.25
N THR A 91 6.63 5.30 -14.06
CA THR A 91 5.94 4.78 -12.87
C THR A 91 4.66 5.57 -12.57
N GLY A 92 3.66 4.89 -11.99
CA GLY A 92 2.45 5.52 -11.48
C GLY A 92 2.66 6.00 -10.04
N GLN A 93 2.35 7.26 -9.77
CA GLN A 93 2.57 7.89 -8.47
C GLN A 93 1.26 8.42 -7.89
N ILE A 94 1.11 8.23 -6.58
CA ILE A 94 -0.01 8.77 -5.82
C ILE A 94 0.38 8.94 -4.36
N ASN A 95 -0.20 9.92 -3.68
CA ASN A 95 -0.16 10.02 -2.24
C ASN A 95 -1.56 9.77 -1.68
N ALA A 96 -1.66 8.80 -0.79
CA ALA A 96 -2.89 8.40 -0.14
C ALA A 96 -2.69 8.25 1.35
N VAL A 97 -3.70 8.60 2.13
CA VAL A 97 -3.76 8.38 3.57
C VAL A 97 -4.79 7.30 3.85
N PHE A 98 -4.43 6.36 4.69
CA PHE A 98 -5.30 5.27 5.15
C PHE A 98 -5.65 5.54 6.60
N PRO A 99 -6.83 6.15 6.88
CA PRO A 99 -7.19 6.54 8.23
C PRO A 99 -7.37 5.33 9.14
N VAL A 100 -6.96 5.48 10.39
CA VAL A 100 -7.09 4.45 11.42
C VAL A 100 -7.83 5.02 12.62
N THR A 101 -8.60 4.15 13.30
CA THR A 101 -9.15 4.48 14.60
C THR A 101 -8.03 4.38 15.62
N PRO A 102 -7.79 5.42 16.46
CA PRO A 102 -6.77 5.36 17.49
C PRO A 102 -7.00 4.19 18.44
N VAL A 103 -5.96 3.36 18.66
CA VAL A 103 -5.99 2.30 19.65
C VAL A 103 -5.87 2.92 21.04
N THR A 104 -6.86 2.66 21.92
CA THR A 104 -6.81 3.06 23.30
C THR A 104 -6.20 1.94 24.16
N GLY A 105 -5.74 2.27 25.37
CA GLY A 105 -5.21 1.26 26.28
C GLY A 105 -6.22 0.15 26.65
N ARG A 106 -7.51 0.36 26.38
CA ARG A 106 -8.57 -0.64 26.57
C ARG A 106 -8.59 -1.71 25.49
N ASP A 107 -8.07 -1.39 24.32
CA ASP A 107 -8.04 -2.28 23.15
C ASP A 107 -6.82 -3.19 23.17
N ILE A 108 -5.88 -2.96 24.09
CA ILE A 108 -4.71 -3.80 24.26
C ILE A 108 -5.08 -5.01 25.11
N PRO A 109 -4.92 -6.24 24.60
CA PRO A 109 -5.17 -7.44 25.39
C PRO A 109 -4.38 -7.42 26.70
N LYS A 110 -5.03 -7.73 27.82
CA LYS A 110 -4.40 -7.71 29.15
C LYS A 110 -3.15 -8.59 29.24
N ALA A 111 -3.16 -9.74 28.58
CA ALA A 111 -2.02 -10.65 28.53
C ALA A 111 -0.79 -10.00 27.92
N VAL A 112 -0.95 -9.24 26.84
CA VAL A 112 0.14 -8.51 26.18
C VAL A 112 0.59 -7.32 27.03
N ALA A 113 -0.35 -6.58 27.61
CA ALA A 113 -0.07 -5.41 28.42
C ALA A 113 0.64 -5.77 29.73
N SER A 114 0.29 -6.91 30.34
CA SER A 114 0.86 -7.38 31.60
C SER A 114 2.14 -8.24 31.43
N GLY A 115 2.44 -8.69 30.22
CA GLY A 115 3.52 -9.65 29.97
C GLY A 115 3.25 -11.03 30.58
N ALA A 116 1.99 -11.35 30.93
CA ALA A 116 1.59 -12.58 31.61
C ALA A 116 1.75 -13.84 30.74
N ASP A 117 1.89 -13.68 29.42
CA ASP A 117 2.13 -14.73 28.45
C ASP A 117 3.62 -15.15 28.35
N GLY A 118 4.47 -14.62 29.20
CA GLY A 118 5.91 -14.86 29.18
C GLY A 118 6.67 -14.06 28.12
N TYR A 119 6.00 -13.16 27.39
CA TYR A 119 6.65 -12.29 26.41
C TYR A 119 7.48 -11.22 27.13
N THR A 120 8.77 -11.21 26.87
CA THR A 120 9.65 -10.13 27.31
C THR A 120 10.02 -9.27 26.11
N PRO A 121 9.66 -7.97 26.10
CA PRO A 121 10.04 -7.06 25.03
C PRO A 121 11.56 -7.07 24.79
N VAL A 122 11.97 -7.09 23.54
CA VAL A 122 13.41 -7.13 23.15
C VAL A 122 14.19 -5.97 23.78
N SER A 123 13.58 -4.81 23.93
CA SER A 123 14.18 -3.62 24.56
C SER A 123 14.61 -3.82 26.02
N ARG A 124 14.14 -4.84 26.71
CA ARG A 124 14.56 -5.17 28.08
C ARG A 124 15.71 -6.19 28.13
N ARG A 125 16.16 -6.69 26.99
CA ARG A 125 17.25 -7.66 26.87
C ARG A 125 18.60 -7.04 26.51
N ILE A 126 18.59 -5.74 26.24
CA ILE A 126 19.79 -4.97 25.88
C ILE A 126 20.32 -4.27 27.18
#